data_fe1d610b4a0e3cc6effd46f2e3512946
#
_entry.id   fe1d610b4a0e3cc6effd46f2e3512946
#
_cell.length_a   1.000
_cell.length_b   1.000
_cell.length_c   1.000
_cell.angle_alpha   90.00
_cell.angle_beta   90.00
_cell.angle_gamma   90.00
#
_symmetry.space_group_name_H-M   'P 1'
#
loop_
_entity.id
_entity.type
_entity.pdbx_description
1 polymer ?
#
loop_
_entity_poly.entity_id
_entity_poly.type
_entity_poly.pdbx_seq_one_letter_code
_entity_poly.pdbx_strand_id
1 'polypeptide(L)'
;MYQKILHDPLVFGDDIGVEARSILTGLLTRDPTQRLGVNGAEEIKSHPFFANHIDFQKLIQKKIQPPFKPSVSSPVVRPVETITRVCSCLMLRWCFAGRV
;
A
#
# COMPACT_ATOMS: atom_id res chain seq x y z
N MET A 1 1.18 -13.68 -20.93
CA MET A 1 1.18 -12.85 -19.72
C MET A 1 0.60 -13.58 -18.51
N TYR A 2 -0.57 -14.18 -18.59
CA TYR A 2 -1.21 -14.89 -17.46
C TYR A 2 -0.40 -16.05 -16.91
N GLN A 3 0.27 -16.83 -17.74
CA GLN A 3 1.07 -17.97 -17.29
C GLN A 3 2.27 -17.51 -16.43
N LYS A 4 2.88 -16.39 -16.77
CA LYS A 4 3.97 -15.81 -15.95
C LYS A 4 3.49 -15.43 -14.57
N ILE A 5 2.33 -14.83 -14.45
CA ILE A 5 1.74 -14.46 -13.15
C ILE A 5 1.48 -15.71 -12.30
N LEU A 6 1.09 -16.81 -12.92
CA LEU A 6 0.73 -18.03 -12.21
C LEU A 6 1.93 -18.89 -11.81
N HIS A 7 2.97 -18.95 -12.63
CA HIS A 7 4.02 -19.95 -12.51
C HIS A 7 5.43 -19.39 -12.34
N ASP A 8 5.71 -18.17 -12.80
CA ASP A 8 7.08 -17.65 -12.74
C ASP A 8 7.48 -17.29 -11.31
N PRO A 9 8.73 -17.61 -10.91
CA PRO A 9 9.26 -17.18 -9.63
C PRO A 9 9.46 -15.66 -9.61
N LEU A 10 9.42 -15.07 -8.41
CA LEU A 10 9.75 -13.66 -8.22
C LEU A 10 11.25 -13.46 -8.42
N VAL A 11 11.61 -12.66 -9.40
CA VAL A 11 12.99 -12.26 -9.66
C VAL A 11 13.13 -10.76 -9.41
N PHE A 12 14.08 -10.40 -8.57
CA PHE A 12 14.37 -9.01 -8.23
C PHE A 12 15.70 -8.58 -8.85
N GLY A 13 15.73 -7.35 -9.36
CA GLY A 13 16.97 -6.72 -9.79
C GLY A 13 17.91 -6.42 -8.61
N ASP A 14 19.17 -6.18 -8.91
CA ASP A 14 20.19 -5.88 -7.88
C ASP A 14 19.99 -4.50 -7.25
N ASP A 15 19.22 -3.63 -7.90
CA ASP A 15 18.89 -2.28 -7.41
C ASP A 15 17.92 -2.26 -6.23
N ILE A 16 17.28 -3.40 -5.92
CA ILE A 16 16.28 -3.49 -4.88
C ILE A 16 16.91 -3.90 -3.55
N GLY A 17 16.75 -3.05 -2.54
CA GLY A 17 17.24 -3.32 -1.19
C GLY A 17 16.65 -4.58 -0.56
N VAL A 18 17.34 -5.11 0.43
CA VAL A 18 16.97 -6.36 1.13
C VAL A 18 15.60 -6.23 1.80
N GLU A 19 15.33 -5.11 2.44
CA GLU A 19 14.04 -4.84 3.10
C GLU A 19 12.89 -4.78 2.09
N ALA A 20 13.13 -4.14 0.94
CA ALA A 20 12.16 -4.06 -0.15
C ALA A 20 11.88 -5.45 -0.76
N ARG A 21 12.90 -6.27 -0.94
CA ARG A 21 12.73 -7.66 -1.38
C ARG A 21 11.89 -8.46 -0.39
N SER A 22 12.14 -8.30 0.89
CA SER A 22 11.41 -8.99 1.96
C SER A 22 9.92 -8.65 1.94
N ILE A 23 9.57 -7.37 1.91
CA ILE A 23 8.17 -6.96 1.89
C ILE A 23 7.46 -7.38 0.60
N LEU A 24 8.11 -7.25 -0.55
CA LEU A 24 7.53 -7.67 -1.83
C LEU A 24 7.30 -9.17 -1.89
N THR A 25 8.22 -9.97 -1.37
CA THR A 25 8.06 -11.42 -1.27
C THR A 25 6.85 -11.78 -0.41
N GLY A 26 6.70 -11.11 0.73
CA GLY A 26 5.55 -11.32 1.62
C GLY A 26 4.21 -10.93 0.99
N LEU A 27 4.17 -9.78 0.30
CA LEU A 27 2.95 -9.28 -0.35
C LEU A 27 2.56 -10.08 -1.60
N LEU A 28 3.54 -10.61 -2.32
CA LEU A 28 3.32 -11.35 -3.56
C LEU A 28 3.32 -12.88 -3.36
N THR A 29 3.21 -13.34 -2.12
CA THR A 29 3.02 -14.76 -1.82
C THR A 29 1.74 -15.27 -2.49
N ARG A 30 1.84 -16.38 -3.20
CA ARG A 30 0.71 -16.94 -3.97
C ARG A 30 -0.39 -17.50 -3.09
N ASP A 31 0.00 -18.11 -1.97
CA ASP A 31 -0.96 -18.61 -1.00
C ASP A 31 -1.57 -17.44 -0.22
N PRO A 32 -2.88 -17.18 -0.36
CA PRO A 32 -3.53 -16.07 0.33
C PRO A 32 -3.48 -16.19 1.85
N THR A 33 -3.37 -17.39 2.39
CA THR A 33 -3.28 -17.61 3.85
C THR A 33 -1.93 -17.26 4.44
N GLN A 34 -0.88 -17.31 3.62
CA GLN A 34 0.50 -16.99 4.00
C GLN A 34 0.92 -15.58 3.55
N ARG A 35 0.06 -14.90 2.82
CA ARG A 35 0.36 -13.57 2.29
C ARG A 35 0.42 -12.53 3.41
N LEU A 36 1.44 -11.66 3.36
CA LEU A 36 1.56 -10.54 4.28
C LEU A 36 0.31 -9.64 4.20
N GLY A 37 -0.28 -9.33 5.34
CA GLY A 37 -1.49 -8.50 5.42
C GLY A 37 -2.79 -9.30 5.51
N VAL A 38 -2.73 -10.65 5.55
CA VAL A 38 -3.91 -11.50 5.74
C VAL A 38 -4.65 -11.19 7.06
N ASN A 39 -3.91 -10.82 8.10
CA ASN A 39 -4.44 -10.48 9.41
C ASN A 39 -4.79 -8.98 9.56
N GLY A 40 -4.54 -8.18 8.54
CA GLY A 40 -4.84 -6.75 8.53
C GLY A 40 -3.66 -5.86 8.16
N ALA A 41 -3.94 -4.57 8.02
CA ALA A 41 -2.95 -3.57 7.60
C ALA A 41 -1.83 -3.35 8.63
N GLU A 42 -2.07 -3.63 9.90
CA GLU A 42 -1.06 -3.46 10.95
C GLU A 42 0.15 -4.37 10.76
N GLU A 43 -0.05 -5.56 10.22
CA GLU A 43 1.02 -6.49 9.89
C GLU A 43 1.97 -5.89 8.83
N ILE A 44 1.41 -5.20 7.84
CA ILE A 44 2.19 -4.52 6.80
C ILE A 44 2.92 -3.30 7.38
N LYS A 45 2.24 -2.51 8.19
CA LYS A 45 2.81 -1.31 8.82
C LYS A 45 3.96 -1.64 9.78
N SER A 46 3.89 -2.77 10.46
CA SER A 46 4.93 -3.22 11.39
C SER A 46 6.16 -3.81 10.69
N HIS A 47 6.08 -4.07 9.37
CA HIS A 47 7.22 -4.58 8.61
C HIS A 47 8.40 -3.60 8.66
N PRO A 48 9.66 -4.07 8.81
CA PRO A 48 10.85 -3.21 8.92
C PRO A 48 10.99 -2.18 7.80
N PHE A 49 10.54 -2.51 6.59
CA PHE A 49 10.57 -1.60 5.45
C PHE A 49 9.80 -0.29 5.72
N PHE A 50 8.66 -0.37 6.39
CA PHE A 50 7.88 0.82 6.75
C PHE A 50 8.23 1.32 8.16
N ALA A 51 8.39 0.44 9.14
CA ALA A 51 8.61 0.81 10.52
C ALA A 51 9.89 1.64 10.72
N ASN A 52 10.94 1.39 9.94
CA ASN A 52 12.20 2.10 10.02
C ASN A 52 12.20 3.46 9.32
N HIS A 53 11.31 3.66 8.34
CA HIS A 53 11.36 4.82 7.44
C HIS A 53 10.14 5.72 7.52
N ILE A 54 8.99 5.20 7.94
CA ILE A 54 7.71 5.91 7.89
C ILE A 54 7.00 5.81 9.23
N ASP A 55 6.63 6.98 9.79
CA ASP A 55 5.69 7.08 10.90
C ASP A 55 4.29 7.31 10.33
N PHE A 56 3.45 6.29 10.37
CA PHE A 56 2.11 6.35 9.78
C PHE A 56 1.20 7.36 10.47
N GLN A 57 1.39 7.64 11.76
CA GLN A 57 0.62 8.68 12.45
C GLN A 57 0.94 10.06 11.89
N LYS A 58 2.21 10.36 11.71
CA LYS A 58 2.66 11.61 11.08
C LYS A 58 2.25 11.68 9.60
N LEU A 59 2.24 10.54 8.92
CA LEU A 59 1.79 10.45 7.52
C LEU A 59 0.32 10.83 7.39
N ILE A 60 -0.55 10.31 8.25
CA ILE A 60 -1.99 10.64 8.29
C ILE A 60 -2.19 12.12 8.59
N GLN A 61 -1.38 12.71 9.48
CA GLN A 61 -1.42 14.12 9.82
C GLN A 61 -0.78 15.03 8.74
N LYS A 62 -0.24 14.44 7.67
CA LYS A 62 0.44 15.15 6.57
C LYS A 62 1.66 15.97 7.03
N LYS A 63 2.34 15.51 8.08
CA LYS A 63 3.54 16.16 8.62
C LYS A 63 4.84 15.65 8.01
N ILE A 64 4.78 14.59 7.21
CA ILE A 64 5.97 14.03 6.55
C ILE A 64 6.14 14.72 5.19
N GLN A 65 7.40 15.10 4.91
CA GLN A 65 7.79 15.63 3.61
C GLN A 65 7.72 14.51 2.57
N PRO A 66 6.96 14.66 1.47
CA PRO A 66 6.95 13.64 0.42
C PRO A 66 8.29 13.59 -0.32
N PRO A 67 8.77 12.39 -0.70
CA PRO A 67 10.02 12.25 -1.47
C PRO A 67 9.89 12.81 -2.89
N PHE A 68 8.70 12.86 -3.43
CA PHE A 68 8.41 13.44 -4.73
C PHE A 68 7.20 14.37 -4.63
N LYS A 69 7.38 15.60 -5.03
CA LYS A 69 6.32 16.60 -5.09
C LYS A 69 6.08 16.96 -6.55
N PRO A 70 4.94 16.60 -7.15
CA PRO A 70 4.64 16.94 -8.53
C PRO A 70 4.51 18.45 -8.70
N SER A 71 5.02 18.99 -9.82
CA SER A 71 4.84 20.38 -10.18
C SER A 71 3.41 20.58 -10.68
N VAL A 72 2.63 21.33 -9.92
CA VAL A 72 1.26 21.71 -10.33
C VAL A 72 1.29 23.18 -10.72
N SER A 73 1.12 23.45 -12.02
CA SER A 73 1.14 24.79 -12.57
C SER A 73 -0.18 25.55 -12.41
N SER A 74 -1.22 24.88 -11.93
CA SER A 74 -2.56 25.48 -11.75
C SER A 74 -3.22 24.94 -10.48
N PRO A 75 -3.88 25.80 -9.69
CA PRO A 75 -4.59 25.38 -8.49
C PRO A 75 -5.92 24.65 -8.76
N VAL A 76 -6.13 24.13 -9.95
CA VAL A 76 -7.27 23.26 -10.23
C VAL A 76 -7.00 21.87 -9.63
N VAL A 77 -6.72 21.88 -8.36
CA VAL A 77 -6.82 20.69 -7.55
C VAL A 77 -8.30 20.53 -7.24
N ARG A 78 -8.92 19.52 -7.80
CA ARG A 78 -10.22 19.07 -7.28
C ARG A 78 -10.03 18.90 -5.77
N PRO A 79 -10.86 19.53 -4.95
CA PRO A 79 -10.63 19.48 -3.51
C PRO A 79 -10.55 18.01 -3.09
N VAL A 80 -9.51 17.70 -2.34
CA VAL A 80 -9.23 16.35 -1.78
C VAL A 80 -10.45 15.80 -1.04
N GLU A 81 -11.34 16.66 -0.61
CA GLU A 81 -12.64 16.33 -0.01
C GLU A 81 -13.51 15.44 -0.89
N THR A 82 -13.46 15.57 -2.21
CA THR A 82 -14.25 14.73 -3.12
C THR A 82 -13.70 13.30 -3.17
N ILE A 83 -12.39 13.16 -3.11
CA ILE A 83 -11.74 11.83 -3.09
C ILE A 83 -11.95 11.15 -1.73
N THR A 84 -11.89 11.91 -0.64
CA THR A 84 -12.13 11.39 0.70
C THR A 84 -13.59 10.93 0.87
N ARG A 85 -14.56 11.64 0.28
CA ARG A 85 -15.96 11.22 0.27
C ARG A 85 -16.20 9.94 -0.52
N VAL A 86 -15.58 9.80 -1.67
CA VAL A 86 -15.69 8.58 -2.49
C VAL A 86 -15.04 7.39 -1.80
N CYS A 87 -13.88 7.57 -1.18
CA CYS A 87 -13.22 6.53 -0.38
C CYS A 87 -14.02 6.16 0.87
N SER A 88 -14.64 7.13 1.56
CA SER A 88 -15.51 6.86 2.70
C SER A 88 -16.77 6.10 2.30
N CYS A 89 -17.40 6.44 1.19
CA CYS A 89 -18.56 5.72 0.67
C CYS A 89 -18.20 4.29 0.22
N LEU A 90 -17.02 4.08 -0.37
CA LEU A 90 -16.55 2.76 -0.75
C LEU A 90 -16.18 1.91 0.46
N MET A 91 -15.58 2.49 1.50
CA MET A 91 -15.30 1.79 2.75
C MET A 91 -16.58 1.41 3.50
N LEU A 92 -17.58 2.29 3.54
CA LEU A 92 -18.87 1.98 4.14
C LEU A 92 -19.61 0.87 3.38
N ARG A 93 -19.52 0.81 2.06
CA ARG A 93 -20.09 -0.29 1.29
C ARG A 93 -19.37 -1.61 1.53
N TRP A 94 -18.07 -1.59 1.74
CA TRP A 94 -17.30 -2.79 2.05
C TRP A 94 -17.57 -3.32 3.46
N CYS A 95 -17.72 -2.44 4.45
CA CYS A 95 -18.10 -2.83 5.80
C CYS A 95 -19.53 -3.40 5.84
N PHE A 96 -20.45 -2.96 4.99
CA PHE A 96 -21.83 -3.49 4.93
C PHE A 96 -21.91 -4.82 4.17
N ALA A 97 -21.05 -5.07 3.19
CA ALA A 97 -21.00 -6.33 2.45
C ALA A 97 -20.37 -7.49 3.26
N GLY A 98 -19.63 -7.19 4.31
CA GLY A 98 -19.01 -8.19 5.20
C GLY A 98 -19.88 -8.67 6.35
N ARG A 99 -21.13 -8.24 6.43
CA ARG A 99 -22.08 -8.64 7.47
C ARG A 99 -23.29 -9.38 6.90
N VAL A 100 -23.03 -10.42 6.23
CA VAL A 100 -24.09 -11.42 5.94
C VAL A 100 -23.63 -12.75 6.49
#